data_c28a5791e59134e700637c16cd9c180b
#
_entry.id   c28a5791e59134e700637c16cd9c180b
#
_cell.length_a   1.000
_cell.length_b   1.000
_cell.length_c   1.000
_cell.angle_alpha   90.00
_cell.angle_beta   90.00
_cell.angle_gamma   90.00
#
_symmetry.space_group_name_H-M   'P 1'
#
loop_
_entity.id
_entity.type
_entity.pdbx_description
1 polymer ?
#
loop_
_entity_poly.entity_id
_entity_poly.type
_entity_poly.pdbx_seq_one_letter_code
_entity_poly.pdbx_strand_id
1 'polypeptide(L)'
;MTQSLTQSPPAVAAPASASATRRPLAVLAVILLGQFMAVLDASIVNVAIPAIRTSLHATGSGLQLIVSGYVIAYAVLLVTGARLGDRFGQRNMFLSGLAIFTLASLICGLAWNTDALIVFRFLQGIGSAAMVPQVMTLIQKTFTGTTRARALSAYGAIISGAMVIGQIVGGLIVSADLAGTSWRGVFLVNVPIGLALLAIAPQTLPAATARLERKLDLAGLAVLTPAVLLLVLPLVLGHEQHWPVWTWLAFGGAAAGFAGFAMVERWVHRRGGEPLFADRVLRAPGLMLTAVTLLLVMCTFGGWLFVMAIHLQSTLGYSALHAGLLFIPMGVAFAIASMYWQRIPARLHAIMIPAGLVLAASTMVIMGLLLRDGAAMGPLELTVFGFMGVGFGLSFSPLMSRTTAKIPVALASDASGILVTNVQLGVVIGIASFGSVFLSLAGKTVLSASHAVGVTAIAEGITVLVAAGFAARAAR
;
A
#
# COMPACT_ATOMS: atom_id res chain seq x y z
N MET A 1 59.46 0.60 -48.56
CA MET A 1 58.03 0.91 -48.83
C MET A 1 57.18 0.01 -47.90
N THR A 2 56.83 0.51 -46.72
CA THR A 2 56.00 -0.15 -45.74
C THR A 2 54.77 0.71 -45.51
N GLN A 3 53.63 0.26 -46.05
CA GLN A 3 52.32 0.91 -45.83
C GLN A 3 51.81 0.49 -44.45
N SER A 4 51.71 1.45 -43.54
CA SER A 4 50.99 1.33 -42.27
C SER A 4 49.50 1.48 -42.52
N LEU A 5 48.72 0.41 -42.39
CA LEU A 5 47.27 0.41 -42.33
C LEU A 5 46.83 0.89 -40.95
N THR A 6 46.42 2.15 -40.87
CA THR A 6 45.69 2.69 -39.71
C THR A 6 44.27 2.14 -39.72
N GLN A 7 43.99 1.13 -38.88
CA GLN A 7 42.66 0.69 -38.59
C GLN A 7 41.97 1.72 -37.67
N SER A 8 40.92 2.36 -38.16
CA SER A 8 40.03 3.19 -37.36
C SER A 8 39.33 2.32 -36.32
N PRO A 9 39.22 2.76 -35.06
CA PRO A 9 38.51 2.02 -34.05
C PRO A 9 36.98 1.89 -34.42
N PRO A 10 36.33 0.78 -34.10
CA PRO A 10 34.92 0.60 -34.41
C PRO A 10 34.09 1.66 -33.70
N ALA A 11 33.21 2.29 -34.44
CA ALA A 11 32.27 3.27 -33.94
C ALA A 11 31.43 2.63 -32.81
N VAL A 12 31.58 3.14 -31.60
CA VAL A 12 30.72 2.81 -30.48
C VAL A 12 29.30 3.20 -30.87
N ALA A 13 28.46 2.21 -31.12
CA ALA A 13 27.05 2.43 -31.40
C ALA A 13 26.44 3.27 -30.27
N ALA A 14 25.97 4.47 -30.61
CA ALA A 14 25.27 5.34 -29.68
C ALA A 14 24.11 4.54 -29.07
N PRO A 15 23.89 4.64 -27.74
CA PRO A 15 22.78 3.96 -27.10
C PRO A 15 21.50 4.41 -27.79
N ALA A 16 20.69 3.41 -28.24
CA ALA A 16 19.41 3.65 -28.86
C ALA A 16 18.63 4.66 -28.03
N SER A 17 18.28 5.80 -28.62
CA SER A 17 17.55 6.88 -27.99
C SER A 17 16.31 6.31 -27.29
N ALA A 18 16.31 6.35 -25.97
CA ALA A 18 15.12 6.12 -25.17
C ALA A 18 14.02 6.99 -25.79
N SER A 19 12.97 6.40 -26.32
CA SER A 19 11.83 7.13 -26.88
C SER A 19 11.31 8.04 -25.77
N ALA A 20 11.64 9.33 -25.87
CA ALA A 20 11.19 10.33 -24.92
C ALA A 20 9.66 10.23 -24.86
N THR A 21 9.12 9.81 -23.73
CA THR A 21 7.69 9.80 -23.51
C THR A 21 7.20 11.22 -23.71
N ARG A 22 6.43 11.44 -24.77
CA ARG A 22 6.04 12.79 -25.22
C ARG A 22 5.20 13.54 -24.17
N ARG A 23 4.73 12.85 -23.10
CA ARG A 23 3.90 13.44 -22.04
C ARG A 23 4.11 12.73 -20.68
N PRO A 24 5.22 12.96 -19.98
CA PRO A 24 5.50 12.27 -18.70
C PRO A 24 4.44 12.53 -17.63
N LEU A 25 3.83 13.71 -17.61
CA LEU A 25 2.73 14.03 -16.68
C LEU A 25 1.46 13.17 -16.94
N ALA A 26 1.17 12.87 -18.21
CA ALA A 26 0.03 12.01 -18.53
C ALA A 26 0.29 10.55 -18.08
N VAL A 27 1.53 10.06 -18.24
CA VAL A 27 1.93 8.76 -17.68
C VAL A 27 1.72 8.74 -16.18
N LEU A 28 2.22 9.75 -15.47
CA LEU A 28 2.07 9.86 -14.01
C LEU A 28 0.59 9.89 -13.60
N ALA A 29 -0.23 10.68 -14.26
CA ALA A 29 -1.66 10.77 -13.96
C ALA A 29 -2.37 9.43 -14.14
N VAL A 30 -2.11 8.70 -15.23
CA VAL A 30 -2.72 7.38 -15.49
C VAL A 30 -2.35 6.36 -14.41
N ILE A 31 -1.06 6.22 -14.08
CA ILE A 31 -0.64 5.22 -13.10
C ILE A 31 -1.06 5.60 -11.68
N LEU A 32 -1.05 6.89 -11.33
CA LEU A 32 -1.53 7.36 -10.02
C LEU A 32 -3.04 7.24 -9.88
N LEU A 33 -3.81 7.41 -10.95
CA LEU A 33 -5.25 7.21 -10.90
C LEU A 33 -5.61 5.72 -10.74
N GLY A 34 -4.85 4.80 -11.33
CA GLY A 34 -4.98 3.37 -11.06
C GLY A 34 -4.65 3.02 -9.60
N GLN A 35 -3.59 3.60 -9.04
CA GLN A 35 -3.25 3.47 -7.62
C GLN A 35 -4.38 4.01 -6.73
N PHE A 36 -4.90 5.19 -7.06
CA PHE A 36 -5.99 5.83 -6.36
C PHE A 36 -7.23 4.93 -6.29
N MET A 37 -7.64 4.33 -7.42
CA MET A 37 -8.77 3.42 -7.48
C MET A 37 -8.61 2.22 -6.53
N ALA A 38 -7.43 1.59 -6.51
CA ALA A 38 -7.18 0.43 -5.66
C ALA A 38 -7.25 0.77 -4.16
N VAL A 39 -6.72 1.93 -3.74
CA VAL A 39 -6.74 2.37 -2.34
C VAL A 39 -8.13 2.89 -1.94
N LEU A 40 -8.77 3.64 -2.82
CA LEU A 40 -10.14 4.12 -2.61
C LEU A 40 -11.09 2.94 -2.40
N ASP A 41 -11.01 1.90 -3.24
CA ASP A 41 -11.85 0.72 -3.14
C ASP A 41 -11.67 -0.04 -1.82
N ALA A 42 -10.44 -0.12 -1.31
CA ALA A 42 -10.17 -0.73 -0.01
C ALA A 42 -10.85 0.03 1.15
N SER A 43 -11.01 1.34 1.04
CA SER A 43 -11.58 2.17 2.10
C SER A 43 -13.08 2.44 1.95
N ILE A 44 -13.58 2.60 0.73
CA ILE A 44 -14.97 2.99 0.44
C ILE A 44 -15.99 1.94 0.89
N VAL A 45 -15.62 0.67 0.85
CA VAL A 45 -16.48 -0.47 1.24
C VAL A 45 -16.83 -0.43 2.73
N ASN A 46 -15.94 0.06 3.59
CA ASN A 46 -16.16 0.12 5.02
C ASN A 46 -17.42 0.94 5.38
N VAL A 47 -17.68 2.00 4.64
CA VAL A 47 -18.86 2.86 4.83
C VAL A 47 -20.14 2.15 4.38
N ALA A 48 -20.04 1.26 3.41
CA ALA A 48 -21.19 0.53 2.85
C ALA A 48 -21.61 -0.69 3.69
N ILE A 49 -20.80 -1.13 4.68
CA ILE A 49 -21.05 -2.32 5.49
C ILE A 49 -22.46 -2.38 6.07
N PRO A 50 -23.01 -1.33 6.72
CA PRO A 50 -24.37 -1.38 7.27
C PRO A 50 -25.43 -1.60 6.19
N ALA A 51 -25.31 -0.93 5.04
CA ALA A 51 -26.23 -1.07 3.92
C ALA A 51 -26.14 -2.46 3.26
N ILE A 52 -24.92 -3.02 3.13
CA ILE A 52 -24.70 -4.39 2.64
C ILE A 52 -25.36 -5.39 3.60
N ARG A 53 -25.18 -5.22 4.91
CA ARG A 53 -25.74 -6.11 5.93
C ARG A 53 -27.27 -6.20 5.83
N THR A 54 -27.94 -5.07 5.70
CA THR A 54 -29.40 -5.04 5.60
C THR A 54 -29.89 -5.56 4.25
N SER A 55 -29.24 -5.20 3.16
CA SER A 55 -29.66 -5.58 1.79
C SER A 55 -29.44 -7.06 1.46
N LEU A 56 -28.31 -7.63 1.86
CA LEU A 56 -27.92 -9.02 1.56
C LEU A 56 -28.14 -9.98 2.74
N HIS A 57 -28.68 -9.49 3.87
CA HIS A 57 -28.83 -10.25 5.12
C HIS A 57 -27.51 -10.94 5.55
N ALA A 58 -26.38 -10.23 5.31
CA ALA A 58 -25.05 -10.78 5.52
C ALA A 58 -24.74 -10.99 7.01
N THR A 59 -24.14 -12.14 7.34
CA THR A 59 -23.61 -12.43 8.68
C THR A 59 -22.39 -11.59 9.00
N GLY A 60 -22.00 -11.51 10.27
CA GLY A 60 -20.77 -10.80 10.67
C GLY A 60 -19.53 -11.34 9.94
N SER A 61 -19.38 -12.67 9.87
CA SER A 61 -18.29 -13.32 9.13
C SER A 61 -18.35 -13.06 7.62
N GLY A 62 -19.55 -13.01 7.03
CA GLY A 62 -19.72 -12.65 5.61
C GLY A 62 -19.27 -11.22 5.33
N LEU A 63 -19.65 -10.26 6.17
CA LEU A 63 -19.22 -8.85 6.05
C LEU A 63 -17.71 -8.72 6.17
N GLN A 64 -17.10 -9.43 7.10
CA GLN A 64 -15.65 -9.44 7.27
C GLN A 64 -14.97 -9.98 6.00
N LEU A 65 -15.45 -11.08 5.44
CA LEU A 65 -14.89 -11.65 4.22
C LEU A 65 -15.07 -10.73 2.99
N ILE A 66 -16.15 -9.95 2.91
CA ILE A 66 -16.33 -8.93 1.87
C ILE A 66 -15.21 -7.89 1.92
N VAL A 67 -14.86 -7.40 3.12
CA VAL A 67 -13.78 -6.42 3.28
C VAL A 67 -12.42 -7.09 3.13
N SER A 68 -12.18 -8.17 3.88
CA SER A 68 -10.88 -8.81 3.96
C SER A 68 -10.52 -9.62 2.73
N GLY A 69 -11.49 -10.17 1.99
CA GLY A 69 -11.25 -10.98 0.80
C GLY A 69 -10.45 -10.25 -0.27
N TYR A 70 -10.77 -8.98 -0.50
CA TYR A 70 -9.98 -8.09 -1.37
C TYR A 70 -8.54 -7.95 -0.87
N VAL A 71 -8.38 -7.63 0.44
CA VAL A 71 -7.07 -7.37 1.06
C VAL A 71 -6.21 -8.63 1.06
N ILE A 72 -6.80 -9.78 1.38
CA ILE A 72 -6.12 -11.09 1.37
C ILE A 72 -5.59 -11.40 -0.03
N ALA A 73 -6.48 -11.39 -1.05
CA ALA A 73 -6.08 -11.68 -2.43
C ALA A 73 -4.99 -10.72 -2.92
N TYR A 74 -5.16 -9.42 -2.62
CA TYR A 74 -4.20 -8.40 -2.97
C TYR A 74 -2.84 -8.62 -2.32
N ALA A 75 -2.77 -8.82 -1.01
CA ALA A 75 -1.52 -9.00 -0.27
C ALA A 75 -0.77 -10.28 -0.68
N VAL A 76 -1.50 -11.39 -0.78
CA VAL A 76 -0.94 -12.70 -1.13
C VAL A 76 -0.33 -12.70 -2.54
N LEU A 77 -1.01 -12.08 -3.50
CA LEU A 77 -0.59 -12.09 -4.90
C LEU A 77 0.27 -10.90 -5.32
N LEU A 78 0.55 -9.96 -4.40
CA LEU A 78 1.30 -8.74 -4.71
C LEU A 78 2.68 -9.01 -5.29
N VAL A 79 3.44 -9.93 -4.68
CA VAL A 79 4.79 -10.32 -5.16
C VAL A 79 4.69 -11.02 -6.51
N THR A 80 3.71 -11.91 -6.66
CA THR A 80 3.45 -12.60 -7.93
C THR A 80 3.13 -11.60 -9.03
N GLY A 81 2.27 -10.61 -8.76
CA GLY A 81 1.92 -9.55 -9.69
C GLY A 81 3.13 -8.71 -10.13
N ALA A 82 4.02 -8.37 -9.19
CA ALA A 82 5.27 -7.68 -9.51
C ALA A 82 6.14 -8.49 -10.49
N ARG A 83 6.32 -9.78 -10.24
CA ARG A 83 7.11 -10.69 -11.09
C ARG A 83 6.49 -10.95 -12.45
N LEU A 84 5.18 -11.08 -12.52
CA LEU A 84 4.48 -11.16 -13.80
C LEU A 84 4.69 -9.88 -14.63
N GLY A 85 4.78 -8.72 -13.97
CA GLY A 85 5.14 -7.46 -14.64
C GLY A 85 6.54 -7.45 -15.25
N ASP A 86 7.51 -8.08 -14.60
CA ASP A 86 8.87 -8.22 -15.17
C ASP A 86 8.88 -9.14 -16.40
N ARG A 87 8.07 -10.21 -16.41
CA ARG A 87 7.99 -11.16 -17.51
C ARG A 87 7.13 -10.67 -18.69
N PHE A 88 5.93 -10.17 -18.43
CA PHE A 88 4.97 -9.79 -19.46
C PHE A 88 5.00 -8.32 -19.82
N GLY A 89 5.81 -7.52 -19.07
CA GLY A 89 5.92 -6.08 -19.20
C GLY A 89 4.95 -5.33 -18.30
N GLN A 90 5.46 -4.29 -17.64
CA GLN A 90 4.71 -3.51 -16.64
C GLN A 90 3.43 -2.89 -17.21
N ARG A 91 3.49 -2.38 -18.46
CA ARG A 91 2.31 -1.84 -19.15
C ARG A 91 1.21 -2.87 -19.29
N ASN A 92 1.54 -4.06 -19.80
CA ASN A 92 0.55 -5.11 -20.05
C ASN A 92 -0.06 -5.60 -18.73
N MET A 93 0.77 -5.79 -17.69
CA MET A 93 0.28 -6.19 -16.37
C MET A 93 -0.58 -5.12 -15.71
N PHE A 94 -0.22 -3.83 -15.85
CA PHE A 94 -1.06 -2.72 -15.40
C PHE A 94 -2.43 -2.74 -16.09
N LEU A 95 -2.46 -2.87 -17.41
CA LEU A 95 -3.70 -2.91 -18.19
C LEU A 95 -4.56 -4.14 -17.88
N SER A 96 -3.94 -5.32 -17.77
CA SER A 96 -4.65 -6.55 -17.41
C SER A 96 -5.24 -6.46 -16.01
N GLY A 97 -4.45 -5.96 -15.04
CA GLY A 97 -4.90 -5.76 -13.67
C GLY A 97 -6.03 -4.73 -13.58
N LEU A 98 -5.93 -3.62 -14.30
CA LEU A 98 -6.97 -2.61 -14.41
C LEU A 98 -8.26 -3.18 -15.03
N ALA A 99 -8.16 -4.00 -16.07
CA ALA A 99 -9.32 -4.64 -16.70
C ALA A 99 -10.01 -5.63 -15.75
N ILE A 100 -9.23 -6.49 -15.05
CA ILE A 100 -9.76 -7.42 -14.05
C ILE A 100 -10.42 -6.64 -12.91
N PHE A 101 -9.76 -5.60 -12.40
CA PHE A 101 -10.28 -4.77 -11.31
C PHE A 101 -11.61 -4.09 -11.70
N THR A 102 -11.66 -3.49 -12.90
CA THR A 102 -12.85 -2.78 -13.39
C THR A 102 -14.03 -3.74 -13.60
N LEU A 103 -13.77 -4.90 -14.21
CA LEU A 103 -14.78 -5.95 -14.39
C LEU A 103 -15.26 -6.49 -13.04
N ALA A 104 -14.32 -6.78 -12.12
CA ALA A 104 -14.66 -7.24 -10.78
C ALA A 104 -15.48 -6.18 -10.00
N SER A 105 -15.17 -4.89 -10.14
CA SER A 105 -15.98 -3.81 -9.57
C SER A 105 -17.40 -3.80 -10.12
N LEU A 106 -17.56 -3.99 -11.45
CA LEU A 106 -18.88 -4.06 -12.06
C LEU A 106 -19.70 -5.23 -11.50
N ILE A 107 -19.12 -6.43 -11.45
CA ILE A 107 -19.85 -7.61 -10.95
C ILE A 107 -20.05 -7.54 -9.41
N CYS A 108 -19.20 -6.88 -8.64
CA CYS A 108 -19.45 -6.54 -7.22
C CYS A 108 -20.71 -5.67 -7.09
N GLY A 109 -20.84 -4.63 -7.91
CA GLY A 109 -22.03 -3.77 -7.93
C GLY A 109 -23.31 -4.50 -8.37
N LEU A 110 -23.19 -5.62 -9.08
CA LEU A 110 -24.29 -6.46 -9.52
C LEU A 110 -24.52 -7.70 -8.64
N ALA A 111 -23.77 -7.86 -7.54
CA ALA A 111 -23.86 -9.04 -6.70
C ALA A 111 -25.25 -9.23 -6.10
N TRP A 112 -25.74 -10.48 -6.13
CA TRP A 112 -27.09 -10.86 -5.73
C TRP A 112 -27.16 -11.51 -4.34
N ASN A 113 -26.03 -11.96 -3.81
CA ASN A 113 -25.91 -12.49 -2.44
C ASN A 113 -24.51 -12.24 -1.88
N THR A 114 -24.32 -12.54 -0.60
CA THR A 114 -23.07 -12.34 0.14
C THR A 114 -21.90 -13.15 -0.45
N ASP A 115 -22.13 -14.42 -0.81
CA ASP A 115 -21.07 -15.31 -1.30
C ASP A 115 -20.54 -14.86 -2.66
N ALA A 116 -21.44 -14.46 -3.58
CA ALA A 116 -21.04 -13.87 -4.85
C ALA A 116 -20.20 -12.62 -4.65
N LEU A 117 -20.62 -11.72 -3.74
CA LEU A 117 -19.87 -10.51 -3.44
C LEU A 117 -18.47 -10.84 -2.88
N ILE A 118 -18.34 -11.82 -1.97
CA ILE A 118 -17.05 -12.28 -1.45
C ILE A 118 -16.15 -12.75 -2.59
N VAL A 119 -16.64 -13.63 -3.45
CA VAL A 119 -15.85 -14.15 -4.60
C VAL A 119 -15.40 -13.01 -5.52
N PHE A 120 -16.29 -12.07 -5.82
CA PHE A 120 -15.97 -10.93 -6.69
C PHE A 120 -14.96 -9.97 -6.04
N ARG A 121 -14.98 -9.82 -4.72
CA ARG A 121 -13.97 -9.08 -3.96
C ARG A 121 -12.58 -9.74 -4.05
N PHE A 122 -12.51 -11.07 -4.00
CA PHE A 122 -11.24 -11.78 -4.27
C PHE A 122 -10.72 -11.50 -5.69
N LEU A 123 -11.57 -11.57 -6.70
CA LEU A 123 -11.19 -11.25 -8.08
C LEU A 123 -10.71 -9.81 -8.22
N GLN A 124 -11.36 -8.86 -7.54
CA GLN A 124 -10.95 -7.46 -7.53
C GLN A 124 -9.56 -7.29 -6.87
N GLY A 125 -9.28 -8.02 -5.78
CA GLY A 125 -7.97 -8.08 -5.15
C GLY A 125 -6.87 -8.64 -6.07
N ILE A 126 -7.18 -9.64 -6.88
CA ILE A 126 -6.27 -10.16 -7.93
C ILE A 126 -5.94 -9.07 -8.95
N GLY A 127 -6.95 -8.32 -9.40
CA GLY A 127 -6.75 -7.17 -10.31
C GLY A 127 -5.81 -6.12 -9.72
N SER A 128 -6.01 -5.76 -8.45
CA SER A 128 -5.12 -4.83 -7.73
C SER A 128 -3.70 -5.37 -7.58
N ALA A 129 -3.54 -6.66 -7.26
CA ALA A 129 -2.23 -7.30 -7.15
C ALA A 129 -1.43 -7.29 -8.46
N ALA A 130 -2.12 -7.38 -9.59
CA ALA A 130 -1.49 -7.27 -10.92
C ALA A 130 -1.15 -5.81 -11.28
N MET A 131 -2.00 -4.85 -10.94
CA MET A 131 -1.88 -3.43 -11.34
C MET A 131 -0.91 -2.63 -10.46
N VAL A 132 -1.06 -2.70 -9.14
CA VAL A 132 -0.44 -1.77 -8.20
C VAL A 132 1.09 -1.84 -8.18
N PRO A 133 1.76 -3.01 -8.19
CA PRO A 133 3.22 -3.07 -8.21
C PRO A 133 3.82 -2.40 -9.44
N GLN A 134 3.08 -2.35 -10.54
CA GLN A 134 3.54 -1.75 -11.80
C GLN A 134 3.65 -0.23 -11.69
N VAL A 135 2.82 0.40 -10.85
CA VAL A 135 2.83 1.87 -10.64
C VAL A 135 4.20 2.34 -10.19
N MET A 136 4.74 1.73 -9.13
CA MET A 136 6.06 2.08 -8.60
C MET A 136 7.17 1.83 -9.62
N THR A 137 7.13 0.67 -10.30
CA THR A 137 8.13 0.31 -11.32
C THR A 137 8.07 1.27 -12.52
N LEU A 138 6.88 1.65 -12.97
CA LEU A 138 6.71 2.63 -14.05
C LEU A 138 7.21 4.02 -13.64
N ILE A 139 6.98 4.47 -12.39
CA ILE A 139 7.56 5.71 -11.88
C ILE A 139 9.08 5.66 -11.98
N GLN A 140 9.70 4.59 -11.50
CA GLN A 140 11.17 4.47 -11.47
C GLN A 140 11.79 4.38 -12.86
N LYS A 141 11.11 3.75 -13.83
CA LYS A 141 11.59 3.62 -15.22
C LYS A 141 11.35 4.89 -16.04
N THR A 142 10.29 5.65 -15.75
CA THR A 142 9.91 6.81 -16.56
C THR A 142 10.54 8.11 -16.07
N PHE A 143 10.77 8.25 -14.76
CA PHE A 143 11.24 9.48 -14.15
C PHE A 143 12.65 9.33 -13.57
N THR A 144 13.45 10.40 -13.63
CA THR A 144 14.84 10.46 -13.12
C THR A 144 15.05 11.68 -12.23
N GLY A 145 16.07 11.66 -11.39
CA GLY A 145 16.47 12.81 -10.57
C GLY A 145 15.32 13.42 -9.76
N THR A 146 15.17 14.73 -9.80
CA THR A 146 14.14 15.49 -9.06
C THR A 146 12.72 15.17 -9.53
N THR A 147 12.53 14.84 -10.81
CA THR A 147 11.20 14.47 -11.33
C THR A 147 10.73 13.14 -10.76
N ARG A 148 11.63 12.16 -10.55
CA ARG A 148 11.32 10.89 -9.85
C ARG A 148 10.93 11.16 -8.40
N ALA A 149 11.67 12.02 -7.70
CA ALA A 149 11.36 12.34 -6.31
C ALA A 149 9.95 13.00 -6.19
N ARG A 150 9.58 13.90 -7.11
CA ARG A 150 8.24 14.49 -7.16
C ARG A 150 7.17 13.45 -7.47
N ALA A 151 7.40 12.54 -8.40
CA ALA A 151 6.47 11.45 -8.72
C ALA A 151 6.25 10.51 -7.53
N LEU A 152 7.31 10.18 -6.77
CA LEU A 152 7.20 9.39 -5.54
C LEU A 152 6.47 10.13 -4.43
N SER A 153 6.65 11.46 -4.32
CA SER A 153 5.88 12.29 -3.38
C SER A 153 4.39 12.30 -3.74
N ALA A 154 4.06 12.45 -5.03
CA ALA A 154 2.69 12.36 -5.50
C ALA A 154 2.07 10.97 -5.26
N TYR A 155 2.83 9.89 -5.44
CA TYR A 155 2.41 8.52 -5.10
C TYR A 155 2.06 8.38 -3.61
N GLY A 156 2.90 8.91 -2.72
CA GLY A 156 2.61 8.91 -1.27
C GLY A 156 1.35 9.72 -0.92
N ALA A 157 1.20 10.90 -1.54
CA ALA A 157 0.01 11.74 -1.34
C ALA A 157 -1.29 11.07 -1.83
N ILE A 158 -1.22 10.33 -2.95
CA ILE A 158 -2.36 9.57 -3.46
C ILE A 158 -2.76 8.42 -2.52
N ILE A 159 -1.81 7.70 -1.93
CA ILE A 159 -2.13 6.61 -1.00
C ILE A 159 -2.91 7.16 0.20
N SER A 160 -2.42 8.22 0.85
CA SER A 160 -3.11 8.81 2.00
C SER A 160 -4.42 9.50 1.63
N GLY A 161 -4.42 10.27 0.52
CA GLY A 161 -5.60 10.99 0.05
C GLY A 161 -6.73 10.07 -0.40
N ALA A 162 -6.43 8.99 -1.10
CA ALA A 162 -7.43 8.05 -1.59
C ALA A 162 -8.18 7.35 -0.44
N MET A 163 -7.50 7.09 0.68
CA MET A 163 -8.13 6.46 1.85
C MET A 163 -9.16 7.38 2.50
N VAL A 164 -8.84 8.66 2.65
CA VAL A 164 -9.75 9.69 3.17
C VAL A 164 -10.89 9.96 2.19
N ILE A 165 -10.57 10.16 0.92
CA ILE A 165 -11.55 10.41 -0.14
C ILE A 165 -12.53 9.23 -0.27
N GLY A 166 -12.05 7.98 -0.09
CA GLY A 166 -12.89 6.80 -0.12
C GLY A 166 -13.98 6.82 0.96
N GLN A 167 -13.64 7.24 2.17
CA GLN A 167 -14.64 7.39 3.25
C GLN A 167 -15.70 8.45 2.90
N ILE A 168 -15.26 9.61 2.40
CA ILE A 168 -16.15 10.73 2.04
C ILE A 168 -17.06 10.35 0.86
N VAL A 169 -16.47 9.86 -0.22
CA VAL A 169 -17.20 9.47 -1.44
C VAL A 169 -18.13 8.31 -1.17
N GLY A 170 -17.69 7.32 -0.36
CA GLY A 170 -18.54 6.22 0.08
C GLY A 170 -19.76 6.70 0.86
N GLY A 171 -19.55 7.59 1.82
CA GLY A 171 -20.65 8.21 2.58
C GLY A 171 -21.63 8.96 1.70
N LEU A 172 -21.12 9.76 0.74
CA LEU A 172 -21.96 10.49 -0.21
C LEU A 172 -22.78 9.56 -1.10
N ILE A 173 -22.14 8.53 -1.68
CA ILE A 173 -22.80 7.57 -2.58
C ILE A 173 -23.90 6.80 -1.86
N VAL A 174 -23.62 6.27 -0.66
CA VAL A 174 -24.60 5.51 0.12
C VAL A 174 -25.74 6.41 0.60
N SER A 175 -25.44 7.64 1.04
CA SER A 175 -26.46 8.61 1.51
C SER A 175 -27.31 9.16 0.38
N ALA A 176 -26.74 9.40 -0.79
CA ALA A 176 -27.47 9.93 -1.94
C ALA A 176 -28.38 8.89 -2.61
N ASP A 177 -28.10 7.61 -2.41
CA ASP A 177 -28.86 6.47 -2.96
C ASP A 177 -29.28 6.66 -4.43
N LEU A 178 -28.34 7.12 -5.25
CA LEU A 178 -28.62 7.48 -6.65
C LEU A 178 -29.23 6.28 -7.40
N ALA A 179 -30.43 6.46 -7.91
CA ALA A 179 -31.20 5.46 -8.64
C ALA A 179 -31.43 4.13 -7.86
N GLY A 180 -31.52 4.17 -6.53
CA GLY A 180 -31.72 2.99 -5.69
C GLY A 180 -30.53 2.03 -5.65
N THR A 181 -29.33 2.51 -6.01
CA THR A 181 -28.12 1.66 -6.03
C THR A 181 -27.56 1.42 -4.63
N SER A 182 -27.85 2.28 -3.67
CA SER A 182 -27.40 2.17 -2.27
C SER A 182 -25.90 1.81 -2.19
N TRP A 183 -25.53 0.72 -1.49
CA TRP A 183 -24.16 0.24 -1.36
C TRP A 183 -23.50 -0.19 -2.68
N ARG A 184 -24.29 -0.55 -3.70
CA ARG A 184 -23.77 -0.98 -5.00
C ARG A 184 -22.99 0.13 -5.71
N GLY A 185 -23.40 1.37 -5.49
CA GLY A 185 -22.74 2.56 -6.04
C GLY A 185 -21.27 2.67 -5.66
N VAL A 186 -20.85 2.17 -4.48
CA VAL A 186 -19.44 2.23 -4.05
C VAL A 186 -18.51 1.37 -4.91
N PHE A 187 -19.03 0.32 -5.53
CA PHE A 187 -18.29 -0.47 -6.51
C PHE A 187 -18.42 0.12 -7.91
N LEU A 188 -19.62 0.52 -8.29
CA LEU A 188 -19.91 1.04 -9.64
C LEU A 188 -19.13 2.32 -9.96
N VAL A 189 -18.75 3.14 -8.97
CA VAL A 189 -17.94 4.36 -9.16
C VAL A 189 -16.57 4.05 -9.81
N ASN A 190 -16.02 2.88 -9.59
CA ASN A 190 -14.77 2.46 -10.21
C ASN A 190 -14.91 2.16 -11.71
N VAL A 191 -16.11 1.81 -12.19
CA VAL A 191 -16.33 1.36 -13.57
C VAL A 191 -16.07 2.46 -14.60
N PRO A 192 -16.68 3.65 -14.51
CA PRO A 192 -16.40 4.72 -15.47
C PRO A 192 -14.94 5.16 -15.46
N ILE A 193 -14.32 5.22 -14.28
CA ILE A 193 -12.91 5.61 -14.14
C ILE A 193 -12.02 4.54 -14.79
N GLY A 194 -12.27 3.25 -14.49
CA GLY A 194 -11.53 2.14 -15.07
C GLY A 194 -11.64 2.04 -16.58
N LEU A 195 -12.85 2.23 -17.14
CA LEU A 195 -13.07 2.26 -18.59
C LEU A 195 -12.33 3.43 -19.26
N ALA A 196 -12.38 4.63 -18.67
CA ALA A 196 -11.64 5.78 -19.17
C ALA A 196 -10.12 5.52 -19.17
N LEU A 197 -9.60 4.93 -18.07
CA LEU A 197 -8.20 4.56 -17.99
C LEU A 197 -7.83 3.47 -19.00
N LEU A 198 -8.65 2.45 -19.21
CA LEU A 198 -8.42 1.40 -20.21
C LEU A 198 -8.38 1.97 -21.64
N ALA A 199 -9.14 3.02 -21.93
CA ALA A 199 -9.09 3.72 -23.21
C ALA A 199 -7.82 4.57 -23.38
N ILE A 200 -7.38 5.24 -22.33
CA ILE A 200 -6.27 6.23 -22.38
C ILE A 200 -4.90 5.57 -22.15
N ALA A 201 -4.80 4.63 -21.22
CA ALA A 201 -3.53 4.05 -20.80
C ALA A 201 -2.75 3.32 -21.91
N PRO A 202 -3.38 2.61 -22.88
CA PRO A 202 -2.65 2.01 -23.99
C PRO A 202 -1.89 3.00 -24.87
N GLN A 203 -2.37 4.24 -24.96
CA GLN A 203 -1.74 5.29 -25.77
C GLN A 203 -0.72 6.12 -24.97
N THR A 204 -0.86 6.11 -23.64
CA THR A 204 -0.09 6.97 -22.74
C THR A 204 1.12 6.24 -22.15
N LEU A 205 0.92 4.99 -21.72
CA LEU A 205 1.98 4.22 -21.07
C LEU A 205 3.05 3.80 -22.08
N PRO A 206 4.34 3.90 -21.72
CA PRO A 206 5.43 3.49 -22.60
C PRO A 206 5.27 2.02 -23.01
N ALA A 207 5.47 1.74 -24.29
CA ALA A 207 5.49 0.37 -24.79
C ALA A 207 6.52 -0.45 -23.99
N ALA A 208 6.28 -1.72 -23.79
CA ALA A 208 7.19 -2.60 -23.07
C ALA A 208 8.56 -2.58 -23.79
N THR A 209 9.53 -1.85 -23.24
CA THR A 209 10.92 -1.97 -23.64
C THR A 209 11.39 -3.35 -23.26
N ALA A 210 11.89 -4.12 -24.23
CA ALA A 210 12.45 -5.45 -24.16
C ALA A 210 11.97 -6.32 -22.98
N ARG A 211 11.24 -7.38 -23.29
CA ARG A 211 10.97 -8.44 -22.32
C ARG A 211 12.32 -8.88 -21.76
N LEU A 212 12.54 -8.63 -20.48
CA LEU A 212 13.62 -9.31 -19.81
C LEU A 212 13.26 -10.80 -19.91
N GLU A 213 14.08 -11.62 -20.54
CA GLU A 213 13.92 -13.09 -20.59
C GLU A 213 14.18 -13.71 -19.21
N ARG A 214 13.76 -13.01 -18.15
CA ARG A 214 13.87 -13.51 -16.78
C ARG A 214 12.91 -14.68 -16.61
N LYS A 215 13.46 -15.83 -16.25
CA LYS A 215 12.67 -16.99 -15.85
C LYS A 215 11.95 -16.67 -14.55
N LEU A 216 10.64 -16.92 -14.52
CA LEU A 216 9.88 -16.84 -13.27
C LEU A 216 10.42 -17.92 -12.31
N ASP A 217 10.79 -17.51 -11.11
CA ASP A 217 11.03 -18.44 -10.02
C ASP A 217 9.69 -18.95 -9.48
N LEU A 218 9.17 -19.97 -10.19
CA LEU A 218 7.92 -20.62 -9.80
C LEU A 218 8.06 -21.35 -8.46
N ALA A 219 9.26 -21.84 -8.13
CA ALA A 219 9.52 -22.52 -6.86
C ALA A 219 9.46 -21.52 -5.68
N GLY A 220 10.12 -20.37 -5.81
CA GLY A 220 10.03 -19.30 -4.81
C GLY A 220 8.60 -18.78 -4.65
N LEU A 221 7.86 -18.55 -5.75
CA LEU A 221 6.44 -18.12 -5.68
C LEU A 221 5.55 -19.18 -5.03
N ALA A 222 5.74 -20.46 -5.34
CA ALA A 222 4.96 -21.56 -4.77
C ALA A 222 5.13 -21.72 -3.26
N VAL A 223 6.26 -21.27 -2.70
CA VAL A 223 6.51 -21.29 -1.25
C VAL A 223 6.10 -19.95 -0.62
N LEU A 224 6.42 -18.82 -1.25
CA LEU A 224 6.15 -17.49 -0.69
C LEU A 224 4.63 -17.19 -0.62
N THR A 225 3.89 -17.53 -1.67
CA THR A 225 2.44 -17.25 -1.73
C THR A 225 1.66 -17.92 -0.59
N PRO A 226 1.81 -19.23 -0.31
CA PRO A 226 1.22 -19.84 0.87
C PRO A 226 1.74 -19.30 2.20
N ALA A 227 3.03 -18.96 2.30
CA ALA A 227 3.59 -18.39 3.52
C ALA A 227 2.95 -17.03 3.86
N VAL A 228 2.75 -16.17 2.86
CA VAL A 228 2.04 -14.89 3.03
C VAL A 228 0.56 -15.13 3.37
N LEU A 229 -0.10 -16.09 2.72
CA LEU A 229 -1.47 -16.46 3.03
C LEU A 229 -1.62 -16.93 4.49
N LEU A 230 -0.73 -17.82 4.94
CA LEU A 230 -0.69 -18.34 6.31
C LEU A 230 -0.37 -17.24 7.35
N LEU A 231 0.28 -16.15 6.96
CA LEU A 231 0.48 -14.98 7.80
C LEU A 231 -0.76 -14.08 7.84
N VAL A 232 -1.29 -13.75 6.65
CA VAL A 232 -2.35 -12.72 6.52
C VAL A 232 -3.72 -13.24 6.96
N LEU A 233 -4.06 -14.49 6.62
CA LEU A 233 -5.37 -15.05 6.91
C LEU A 233 -5.71 -15.07 8.42
N PRO A 234 -4.84 -15.59 9.31
CA PRO A 234 -5.12 -15.54 10.74
C PRO A 234 -5.11 -14.12 11.31
N LEU A 235 -4.30 -13.21 10.77
CA LEU A 235 -4.31 -11.81 11.19
C LEU A 235 -5.65 -11.14 10.89
N VAL A 236 -6.28 -11.47 9.76
CA VAL A 236 -7.54 -10.87 9.35
C VAL A 236 -8.73 -11.54 10.04
N LEU A 237 -8.76 -12.88 10.15
CA LEU A 237 -9.92 -13.63 10.65
C LEU A 237 -9.82 -14.04 12.13
N GLY A 238 -8.62 -14.03 12.69
CA GLY A 238 -8.36 -14.59 14.02
C GLY A 238 -9.14 -13.91 15.14
N HIS A 239 -9.22 -12.58 15.11
CA HIS A 239 -9.94 -11.84 16.15
C HIS A 239 -11.43 -12.18 16.20
N GLU A 240 -12.14 -12.20 15.06
CA GLU A 240 -13.58 -12.53 15.02
C GLU A 240 -13.86 -13.99 15.39
N GLN A 241 -12.92 -14.89 15.14
CA GLN A 241 -13.01 -16.29 15.51
C GLN A 241 -12.45 -16.60 16.89
N HIS A 242 -12.14 -15.59 17.71
CA HIS A 242 -11.59 -15.74 19.07
C HIS A 242 -10.26 -16.52 19.09
N TRP A 243 -9.40 -16.31 18.11
CA TRP A 243 -8.05 -16.90 17.98
C TRP A 243 -8.03 -18.43 18.13
N PRO A 244 -8.76 -19.18 17.29
CA PRO A 244 -8.78 -20.64 17.36
C PRO A 244 -7.40 -21.24 17.08
N VAL A 245 -7.18 -22.51 17.44
CA VAL A 245 -5.88 -23.20 17.32
C VAL A 245 -5.30 -23.12 15.92
N TRP A 246 -6.12 -23.16 14.86
CA TRP A 246 -5.64 -23.07 13.48
C TRP A 246 -4.89 -21.77 13.19
N THR A 247 -5.19 -20.65 13.86
CA THR A 247 -4.51 -19.36 13.67
C THR A 247 -3.05 -19.44 14.11
N TRP A 248 -2.78 -20.10 15.23
CA TRP A 248 -1.43 -20.31 15.74
C TRP A 248 -0.63 -21.30 14.90
N LEU A 249 -1.29 -22.38 14.43
CA LEU A 249 -0.69 -23.30 13.46
C LEU A 249 -0.37 -22.60 12.15
N ALA A 250 -1.23 -21.69 11.68
CA ALA A 250 -1.00 -20.90 10.49
C ALA A 250 0.21 -19.96 10.66
N PHE A 251 0.37 -19.29 11.81
CA PHE A 251 1.57 -18.49 12.09
C PHE A 251 2.84 -19.34 12.12
N GLY A 252 2.78 -20.52 12.74
CA GLY A 252 3.89 -21.48 12.68
C GLY A 252 4.23 -21.92 11.26
N GLY A 253 3.20 -22.23 10.47
CA GLY A 253 3.31 -22.53 9.05
C GLY A 253 3.85 -21.37 8.22
N ALA A 254 3.46 -20.13 8.51
CA ALA A 254 4.01 -18.94 7.88
C ALA A 254 5.52 -18.80 8.17
N ALA A 255 5.93 -18.93 9.44
CA ALA A 255 7.34 -18.87 9.83
C ALA A 255 8.17 -19.96 9.13
N ALA A 256 7.67 -21.21 9.10
CA ALA A 256 8.29 -22.30 8.38
C ALA A 256 8.33 -22.04 6.86
N GLY A 257 7.26 -21.48 6.30
CA GLY A 257 7.18 -21.10 4.89
C GLY A 257 8.19 -20.02 4.51
N PHE A 258 8.37 -18.97 5.31
CA PHE A 258 9.40 -17.94 5.08
C PHE A 258 10.82 -18.50 5.23
N ALA A 259 11.05 -19.41 6.19
CA ALA A 259 12.33 -20.11 6.30
C ALA A 259 12.58 -21.02 5.09
N GLY A 260 11.57 -21.78 4.65
CA GLY A 260 11.60 -22.59 3.43
C GLY A 260 11.85 -21.74 2.18
N PHE A 261 11.21 -20.57 2.07
CA PHE A 261 11.45 -19.62 1.01
C PHE A 261 12.91 -19.18 0.96
N ALA A 262 13.50 -18.79 2.11
CA ALA A 262 14.92 -18.44 2.18
C ALA A 262 15.84 -19.59 1.78
N MET A 263 15.48 -20.85 2.05
CA MET A 263 16.22 -22.03 1.59
C MET A 263 16.09 -22.24 0.09
N VAL A 264 14.88 -22.08 -0.47
CA VAL A 264 14.62 -22.21 -1.91
C VAL A 264 15.37 -21.12 -2.69
N GLU A 265 15.37 -19.86 -2.24
CA GLU A 265 16.12 -18.76 -2.84
C GLU A 265 17.63 -19.08 -2.92
N ARG A 266 18.20 -19.58 -1.82
CA ARG A 266 19.62 -20.01 -1.78
C ARG A 266 19.89 -21.17 -2.72
N TRP A 267 18.98 -22.13 -2.83
CA TRP A 267 19.09 -23.27 -3.70
C TRP A 267 19.01 -22.89 -5.19
N VAL A 268 18.05 -22.01 -5.56
CA VAL A 268 17.91 -21.44 -6.91
C VAL A 268 19.18 -20.69 -7.30
N HIS A 269 19.70 -19.85 -6.39
CA HIS A 269 20.94 -19.11 -6.62
C HIS A 269 22.15 -20.04 -6.85
N ARG A 270 22.30 -21.09 -6.03
CA ARG A 270 23.40 -22.06 -6.17
C ARG A 270 23.34 -22.85 -7.49
N ARG A 271 22.17 -23.02 -8.07
CA ARG A 271 21.97 -23.71 -9.36
C ARG A 271 22.08 -22.77 -10.57
N GLY A 272 22.49 -21.51 -10.37
CA GLY A 272 22.59 -20.52 -11.45
C GLY A 272 21.25 -20.04 -11.96
N GLY A 273 20.15 -20.29 -11.23
CA GLY A 273 18.85 -19.71 -11.50
C GLY A 273 18.75 -18.25 -11.02
N GLU A 274 17.68 -17.58 -11.40
CA GLU A 274 17.38 -16.21 -10.98
C GLU A 274 16.41 -16.26 -9.80
N PRO A 275 16.87 -15.99 -8.55
CA PRO A 275 16.01 -15.97 -7.38
C PRO A 275 14.99 -14.82 -7.46
N LEU A 276 13.87 -14.94 -6.73
CA LEU A 276 12.83 -13.90 -6.64
C LEU A 276 13.41 -12.57 -6.16
N PHE A 277 14.28 -12.61 -5.17
CA PHE A 277 15.00 -11.44 -4.69
C PHE A 277 16.49 -11.59 -5.00
N ALA A 278 16.97 -10.80 -5.96
CA ALA A 278 18.38 -10.83 -6.30
C ALA A 278 19.23 -10.54 -5.06
N ASP A 279 20.15 -11.43 -4.73
CA ASP A 279 21.04 -11.34 -3.55
C ASP A 279 21.79 -9.99 -3.51
N ARG A 280 22.14 -9.46 -4.69
CA ARG A 280 22.75 -8.12 -4.85
C ARG A 280 21.85 -6.98 -4.37
N VAL A 281 20.51 -7.14 -4.49
CA VAL A 281 19.55 -6.13 -4.02
C VAL A 281 19.42 -6.20 -2.51
N LEU A 282 19.30 -7.43 -1.96
CA LEU A 282 19.19 -7.60 -0.50
C LEU A 282 20.43 -7.12 0.24
N ARG A 283 21.61 -7.22 -0.40
CA ARG A 283 22.89 -6.73 0.14
C ARG A 283 23.15 -5.24 -0.15
N ALA A 284 22.25 -4.55 -0.85
CA ALA A 284 22.41 -3.12 -1.09
C ALA A 284 22.46 -2.35 0.25
N PRO A 285 23.45 -1.48 0.46
CA PRO A 285 23.63 -0.78 1.73
C PRO A 285 22.38 -0.01 2.15
N GLY A 286 21.87 -0.32 3.34
CA GLY A 286 20.70 0.34 3.93
C GLY A 286 19.34 -0.11 3.40
N LEU A 287 19.24 -0.94 2.36
CA LEU A 287 17.95 -1.39 1.82
C LEU A 287 17.12 -2.15 2.86
N MET A 288 17.73 -3.12 3.55
CA MET A 288 17.02 -3.93 4.55
C MET A 288 16.55 -3.09 5.73
N LEU A 289 17.39 -2.18 6.23
CA LEU A 289 16.99 -1.25 7.30
C LEU A 289 15.84 -0.35 6.85
N THR A 290 15.89 0.12 5.61
CA THR A 290 14.81 0.93 5.04
C THR A 290 13.53 0.11 4.85
N ALA A 291 13.63 -1.13 4.38
CA ALA A 291 12.48 -2.01 4.21
C ALA A 291 11.79 -2.28 5.55
N VAL A 292 12.56 -2.59 6.60
CA VAL A 292 12.02 -2.77 7.96
C VAL A 292 11.40 -1.47 8.50
N THR A 293 12.08 -0.33 8.31
CA THR A 293 11.53 0.97 8.71
C THR A 293 10.20 1.23 8.03
N LEU A 294 10.14 0.99 6.72
CA LEU A 294 8.94 1.21 5.90
C LEU A 294 7.80 0.28 6.29
N LEU A 295 8.10 -0.99 6.57
CA LEU A 295 7.14 -1.97 7.08
C LEU A 295 6.50 -1.46 8.39
N LEU A 296 7.32 -1.06 9.36
CA LEU A 296 6.85 -0.58 10.67
C LEU A 296 6.05 0.72 10.54
N VAL A 297 6.51 1.67 9.72
CA VAL A 297 5.80 2.94 9.46
C VAL A 297 4.45 2.68 8.82
N MET A 298 4.37 1.77 7.85
CA MET A 298 3.10 1.44 7.19
C MET A 298 2.18 0.58 8.06
N CYS A 299 2.75 -0.23 8.93
CA CYS A 299 2.03 -0.99 9.93
C CYS A 299 1.29 -0.04 10.88
N THR A 300 1.99 0.93 11.44
CA THR A 300 1.36 1.92 12.33
C THR A 300 0.41 2.85 11.59
N PHE A 301 0.74 3.28 10.38
CA PHE A 301 -0.14 4.14 9.58
C PHE A 301 -1.48 3.44 9.25
N GLY A 302 -1.43 2.18 8.78
CA GLY A 302 -2.63 1.39 8.47
C GLY A 302 -3.46 1.08 9.72
N GLY A 303 -2.81 0.66 10.81
CA GLY A 303 -3.44 0.40 12.10
C GLY A 303 -4.17 1.62 12.63
N TRP A 304 -3.49 2.76 12.67
CA TRP A 304 -4.03 4.04 13.11
C TRP A 304 -5.29 4.46 12.34
N LEU A 305 -5.23 4.42 11.00
CA LEU A 305 -6.38 4.78 10.17
C LEU A 305 -7.58 3.88 10.44
N PHE A 306 -7.35 2.56 10.62
CA PHE A 306 -8.41 1.60 10.93
C PHE A 306 -9.01 1.84 12.31
N VAL A 307 -8.18 1.95 13.35
CA VAL A 307 -8.62 2.17 14.75
C VAL A 307 -9.42 3.45 14.86
N MET A 308 -8.90 4.55 14.29
CA MET A 308 -9.59 5.84 14.32
C MET A 308 -10.90 5.83 13.52
N ALA A 309 -10.96 5.17 12.38
CA ALA A 309 -12.19 5.06 11.61
C ALA A 309 -13.31 4.35 12.40
N ILE A 310 -12.98 3.27 13.10
CA ILE A 310 -13.93 2.56 13.97
C ILE A 310 -14.29 3.43 15.18
N HIS A 311 -13.33 4.01 15.86
CA HIS A 311 -13.57 4.83 17.05
C HIS A 311 -14.52 5.99 16.74
N LEU A 312 -14.23 6.77 15.68
CA LEU A 312 -15.06 7.90 15.29
C LEU A 312 -16.50 7.49 14.94
N GLN A 313 -16.68 6.40 14.20
CA GLN A 313 -18.00 5.98 13.72
C GLN A 313 -18.76 5.13 14.73
N SER A 314 -18.13 4.08 15.29
CA SER A 314 -18.80 3.13 16.16
C SER A 314 -18.86 3.56 17.62
N THR A 315 -17.85 4.32 18.10
CA THR A 315 -17.77 4.75 19.51
C THR A 315 -18.36 6.14 19.70
N LEU A 316 -17.94 7.13 18.91
CA LEU A 316 -18.39 8.52 19.02
C LEU A 316 -19.67 8.80 18.20
N GLY A 317 -20.14 7.83 17.41
CA GLY A 317 -21.38 7.94 16.64
C GLY A 317 -21.33 8.93 15.48
N TYR A 318 -20.14 9.33 15.02
CA TYR A 318 -20.03 10.24 13.89
C TYR A 318 -20.47 9.55 12.59
N SER A 319 -21.14 10.31 11.73
CA SER A 319 -21.43 9.81 10.38
C SER A 319 -20.12 9.54 9.63
N ALA A 320 -20.17 8.64 8.65
CA ALA A 320 -19.01 8.30 7.82
C ALA A 320 -18.41 9.54 7.14
N LEU A 321 -19.26 10.46 6.67
CA LEU A 321 -18.84 11.73 6.08
C LEU A 321 -18.10 12.59 7.11
N HIS A 322 -18.66 12.76 8.32
CA HIS A 322 -18.01 13.56 9.37
C HIS A 322 -16.68 12.95 9.77
N ALA A 323 -16.64 11.63 10.02
CA ALA A 323 -15.39 10.92 10.31
C ALA A 323 -14.32 11.11 9.21
N GLY A 324 -14.73 11.02 7.94
CA GLY A 324 -13.84 11.27 6.80
C GLY A 324 -13.28 12.70 6.76
N LEU A 325 -14.11 13.70 7.03
CA LEU A 325 -13.69 15.11 7.08
C LEU A 325 -12.65 15.38 8.17
N LEU A 326 -12.73 14.68 9.30
CA LEU A 326 -11.77 14.80 10.40
C LEU A 326 -10.36 14.31 10.02
N PHE A 327 -10.21 13.43 9.01
CA PHE A 327 -8.90 13.01 8.50
C PHE A 327 -8.26 14.01 7.53
N ILE A 328 -8.99 15.04 7.06
CA ILE A 328 -8.46 16.01 6.09
C ILE A 328 -7.18 16.71 6.59
N PRO A 329 -7.10 17.23 7.83
CA PRO A 329 -5.87 17.89 8.29
C PRO A 329 -4.65 16.98 8.20
N MET A 330 -4.78 15.72 8.60
CA MET A 330 -3.71 14.72 8.51
C MET A 330 -3.32 14.44 7.05
N GLY A 331 -4.29 14.18 6.18
CA GLY A 331 -4.06 13.86 4.77
C GLY A 331 -3.42 15.03 4.00
N VAL A 332 -3.91 16.25 4.20
CA VAL A 332 -3.37 17.47 3.57
C VAL A 332 -1.96 17.76 4.06
N ALA A 333 -1.72 17.69 5.36
CA ALA A 333 -0.40 17.92 5.95
C ALA A 333 0.61 16.85 5.48
N PHE A 334 0.19 15.58 5.40
CA PHE A 334 1.01 14.50 4.82
C PHE A 334 1.37 14.81 3.38
N ALA A 335 0.40 15.18 2.55
CA ALA A 335 0.62 15.48 1.14
C ALA A 335 1.59 16.66 0.96
N ILE A 336 1.38 17.76 1.69
CA ILE A 336 2.24 18.94 1.66
C ILE A 336 3.68 18.56 2.09
N ALA A 337 3.85 17.90 3.21
CA ALA A 337 5.15 17.49 3.71
C ALA A 337 5.85 16.54 2.73
N SER A 338 5.13 15.58 2.16
CA SER A 338 5.62 14.64 1.14
C SER A 338 6.02 15.30 -0.17
N MET A 339 5.34 16.38 -0.58
CA MET A 339 5.67 17.09 -1.84
C MET A 339 6.81 18.08 -1.69
N TYR A 340 6.92 18.73 -0.52
CA TYR A 340 7.82 19.87 -0.35
C TYR A 340 9.07 19.58 0.48
N TRP A 341 9.29 18.34 0.96
CA TRP A 341 10.48 17.99 1.75
C TRP A 341 11.81 18.35 1.08
N GLN A 342 11.86 18.34 -0.27
CA GLN A 342 13.05 18.69 -1.04
C GLN A 342 13.45 20.17 -0.92
N ARG A 343 12.54 21.04 -0.46
CA ARG A 343 12.83 22.46 -0.20
C ARG A 343 13.56 22.67 1.14
N ILE A 344 13.58 21.64 2.00
CA ILE A 344 14.32 21.66 3.26
C ILE A 344 15.83 21.65 2.92
N PRO A 345 16.64 22.45 3.60
CA PRO A 345 18.09 22.49 3.37
C PRO A 345 18.73 21.11 3.46
N ALA A 346 19.61 20.76 2.52
CA ALA A 346 20.22 19.44 2.41
C ALA A 346 20.92 18.96 3.69
N ARG A 347 21.48 19.89 4.49
CA ARG A 347 22.09 19.63 5.81
C ARG A 347 21.13 19.00 6.81
N LEU A 348 19.81 19.22 6.67
CA LEU A 348 18.79 18.68 7.57
C LEU A 348 18.24 17.35 7.08
N HIS A 349 18.52 16.93 5.84
CA HIS A 349 17.99 15.70 5.30
C HIS A 349 18.38 14.44 6.08
N ALA A 350 19.54 14.44 6.75
CA ALA A 350 20.01 13.29 7.53
C ALA A 350 19.12 13.04 8.77
N ILE A 351 18.65 14.11 9.42
CA ILE A 351 17.85 14.02 10.63
C ILE A 351 16.35 14.07 10.35
N MET A 352 15.94 14.46 9.16
CA MET A 352 14.54 14.71 8.80
C MET A 352 13.66 13.46 8.96
N ILE A 353 14.12 12.31 8.49
CA ILE A 353 13.36 11.04 8.59
C ILE A 353 13.17 10.65 10.06
N PRO A 354 14.23 10.51 10.88
CA PRO A 354 14.05 10.18 12.31
C PRO A 354 13.22 11.24 13.05
N ALA A 355 13.43 12.53 12.78
CA ALA A 355 12.66 13.60 13.43
C ALA A 355 11.19 13.56 13.04
N GLY A 356 10.87 13.31 11.77
CA GLY A 356 9.50 13.11 11.31
C GLY A 356 8.82 11.92 11.99
N LEU A 357 9.53 10.80 12.15
CA LEU A 357 9.01 9.63 12.86
C LEU A 357 8.81 9.90 14.36
N VAL A 358 9.72 10.62 15.01
CA VAL A 358 9.54 11.04 16.40
C VAL A 358 8.32 11.95 16.54
N LEU A 359 8.12 12.89 15.60
CA LEU A 359 6.95 13.76 15.59
C LEU A 359 5.66 12.92 15.42
N ALA A 360 5.63 11.98 14.49
CA ALA A 360 4.48 11.09 14.29
C ALA A 360 4.18 10.26 15.56
N ALA A 361 5.20 9.67 16.17
CA ALA A 361 5.06 8.90 17.41
C ALA A 361 4.51 9.74 18.56
N SER A 362 5.08 10.93 18.77
CA SER A 362 4.64 11.84 19.84
C SER A 362 3.19 12.28 19.66
N THR A 363 2.81 12.63 18.41
CA THR A 363 1.44 13.03 18.11
C THR A 363 0.44 11.89 18.22
N MET A 364 0.82 10.63 17.90
CA MET A 364 -0.01 9.45 18.14
C MET A 364 -0.29 9.26 19.62
N VAL A 365 0.76 9.31 20.46
CA VAL A 365 0.61 9.18 21.93
C VAL A 365 -0.23 10.32 22.49
N ILE A 366 0.03 11.56 22.09
CA ILE A 366 -0.77 12.72 22.51
C ILE A 366 -2.25 12.54 22.13
N MET A 367 -2.54 12.12 20.90
CA MET A 367 -3.90 11.87 20.44
C MET A 367 -4.57 10.76 21.28
N GLY A 368 -3.86 9.66 21.55
CA GLY A 368 -4.37 8.59 22.40
C GLY A 368 -4.71 9.07 23.80
N LEU A 369 -3.91 9.99 24.39
CA LEU A 369 -4.17 10.59 25.69
C LEU A 369 -5.36 11.55 25.66
N LEU A 370 -5.52 12.34 24.59
CA LEU A 370 -6.65 13.28 24.43
C LEU A 370 -7.98 12.56 24.29
N LEU A 371 -8.00 11.42 23.59
CA LEU A 371 -9.23 10.70 23.29
C LEU A 371 -9.62 9.65 24.33
N ARG A 372 -8.72 9.30 25.27
CA ARG A 372 -8.93 8.17 26.22
C ARG A 372 -10.18 8.29 27.11
N ASP A 373 -10.62 9.53 27.35
CA ASP A 373 -11.76 9.83 28.24
C ASP A 373 -13.08 10.04 27.48
N GLY A 374 -13.12 9.68 26.17
CA GLY A 374 -14.30 9.83 25.33
C GLY A 374 -14.52 11.24 24.78
N ALA A 375 -13.47 12.05 24.76
CA ALA A 375 -13.55 13.40 24.24
C ALA A 375 -13.93 13.42 22.75
N ALA A 376 -14.74 14.41 22.38
CA ALA A 376 -15.06 14.68 20.97
C ALA A 376 -13.87 15.30 20.25
N MET A 377 -13.82 15.12 18.93
CA MET A 377 -12.79 15.74 18.10
C MET A 377 -13.00 17.26 18.01
N GLY A 378 -12.08 18.00 18.61
CA GLY A 378 -12.06 19.47 18.60
C GLY A 378 -10.89 20.07 17.83
N PRO A 379 -10.66 21.39 17.90
CA PRO A 379 -9.55 22.04 17.18
C PRO A 379 -8.17 21.56 17.58
N LEU A 380 -7.98 21.16 18.85
CA LEU A 380 -6.70 20.63 19.34
C LEU A 380 -6.38 19.29 18.70
N GLU A 381 -7.32 18.36 18.69
CA GLU A 381 -7.21 17.03 18.07
C GLU A 381 -6.94 17.13 16.57
N LEU A 382 -7.63 18.05 15.88
CA LEU A 382 -7.39 18.32 14.46
C LEU A 382 -5.97 18.87 14.20
N THR A 383 -5.46 19.71 15.10
CA THR A 383 -4.09 20.22 15.03
C THR A 383 -3.07 19.11 15.23
N VAL A 384 -3.28 18.25 16.21
CA VAL A 384 -2.42 17.07 16.48
C VAL A 384 -2.45 16.12 15.27
N PHE A 385 -3.61 15.89 14.66
CA PHE A 385 -3.76 15.13 13.41
C PHE A 385 -2.93 15.73 12.27
N GLY A 386 -2.96 17.06 12.12
CA GLY A 386 -2.12 17.76 11.14
C GLY A 386 -0.63 17.51 11.35
N PHE A 387 -0.13 17.65 12.58
CA PHE A 387 1.27 17.38 12.90
C PHE A 387 1.65 15.90 12.71
N MET A 388 0.76 14.97 12.99
CA MET A 388 0.94 13.54 12.68
C MET A 388 1.15 13.33 11.18
N GLY A 389 0.33 13.99 10.35
CA GLY A 389 0.47 13.96 8.89
C GLY A 389 1.81 14.52 8.42
N VAL A 390 2.29 15.64 9.01
CA VAL A 390 3.63 16.18 8.74
C VAL A 390 4.70 15.14 9.06
N GLY A 391 4.63 14.50 10.23
CA GLY A 391 5.59 13.50 10.66
C GLY A 391 5.73 12.32 9.70
N PHE A 392 4.61 11.73 9.30
CA PHE A 392 4.59 10.66 8.31
C PHE A 392 5.05 11.13 6.92
N GLY A 393 4.64 12.33 6.48
CA GLY A 393 5.01 12.88 5.18
C GLY A 393 6.52 13.17 5.04
N LEU A 394 7.13 13.73 6.08
CA LEU A 394 8.58 13.97 6.15
C LEU A 394 9.40 12.68 6.27
N SER A 395 8.77 11.56 6.56
CA SER A 395 9.44 10.26 6.69
C SER A 395 9.26 9.40 5.46
N PHE A 396 8.04 9.19 4.99
CA PHE A 396 7.71 8.24 3.93
C PHE A 396 8.38 8.57 2.59
N SER A 397 8.12 9.77 2.04
CA SER A 397 8.64 10.16 0.73
C SER A 397 10.16 10.24 0.66
N PRO A 398 10.86 10.86 1.65
CA PRO A 398 12.32 10.87 1.66
C PRO A 398 12.92 9.47 1.83
N LEU A 399 12.31 8.60 2.65
CA LEU A 399 12.75 7.23 2.84
C LEU A 399 12.71 6.45 1.52
N MET A 400 11.60 6.51 0.80
CA MET A 400 11.44 5.92 -0.53
C MET A 400 12.44 6.47 -1.54
N SER A 401 12.56 7.80 -1.63
CA SER A 401 13.41 8.48 -2.60
C SER A 401 14.89 8.18 -2.39
N ARG A 402 15.37 8.22 -1.14
CA ARG A 402 16.79 7.99 -0.81
C ARG A 402 17.19 6.54 -1.04
N THR A 403 16.32 5.61 -0.72
CA THR A 403 16.60 4.18 -0.94
C THR A 403 16.68 3.85 -2.40
N THR A 404 15.70 4.29 -3.18
CA THR A 404 15.67 4.00 -4.62
C THR A 404 16.77 4.72 -5.39
N ALA A 405 17.26 5.87 -4.92
CA ALA A 405 18.37 6.59 -5.54
C ALA A 405 19.72 5.86 -5.45
N LYS A 406 19.92 5.02 -4.42
CA LYS A 406 21.15 4.24 -4.22
C LYS A 406 21.18 2.93 -5.02
N ILE A 407 20.07 2.57 -5.66
CA ILE A 407 19.92 1.29 -6.36
C ILE A 407 20.21 1.47 -7.85
N PRO A 408 21.08 0.65 -8.45
CA PRO A 408 21.32 0.66 -9.89
C PRO A 408 20.01 0.45 -10.67
N VAL A 409 19.87 1.14 -11.81
CA VAL A 409 18.65 1.08 -12.65
C VAL A 409 18.30 -0.36 -13.06
N ALA A 410 19.32 -1.21 -13.28
CA ALA A 410 19.14 -2.61 -13.61
C ALA A 410 18.44 -3.42 -12.50
N LEU A 411 18.54 -3.00 -11.24
CA LEU A 411 17.94 -3.64 -10.06
C LEU A 411 16.70 -2.88 -9.56
N ALA A 412 16.26 -1.84 -10.26
CA ALA A 412 15.17 -0.98 -9.83
C ALA A 412 13.83 -1.74 -9.69
N SER A 413 13.57 -2.70 -10.57
CA SER A 413 12.37 -3.54 -10.51
C SER A 413 12.32 -4.40 -9.24
N ASP A 414 13.42 -5.08 -8.93
CA ASP A 414 13.53 -5.95 -7.75
C ASP A 414 13.37 -5.15 -6.45
N ALA A 415 14.06 -4.03 -6.36
CA ALA A 415 13.97 -3.14 -5.21
C ALA A 415 12.57 -2.54 -5.05
N SER A 416 11.93 -2.14 -6.15
CA SER A 416 10.55 -1.68 -6.14
C SER A 416 9.60 -2.75 -5.63
N GLY A 417 9.74 -3.98 -6.11
CA GLY A 417 8.95 -5.12 -5.64
C GLY A 417 9.05 -5.29 -4.12
N ILE A 418 10.27 -5.27 -3.56
CA ILE A 418 10.50 -5.35 -2.11
C ILE A 418 9.83 -4.19 -1.38
N LEU A 419 10.06 -2.96 -1.81
CA LEU A 419 9.55 -1.78 -1.12
C LEU A 419 8.03 -1.70 -1.16
N VAL A 420 7.40 -1.97 -2.32
CA VAL A 420 5.93 -1.97 -2.46
C VAL A 420 5.32 -3.11 -1.63
N THR A 421 5.92 -4.29 -1.65
CA THR A 421 5.48 -5.41 -0.81
C THR A 421 5.52 -5.03 0.67
N ASN A 422 6.60 -4.40 1.13
CA ASN A 422 6.71 -3.94 2.53
C ASN A 422 5.67 -2.89 2.89
N VAL A 423 5.38 -1.93 1.99
CA VAL A 423 4.31 -0.95 2.20
C VAL A 423 2.97 -1.64 2.42
N GLN A 424 2.62 -2.56 1.52
CA GLN A 424 1.30 -3.19 1.54
C GLN A 424 1.15 -4.22 2.67
N LEU A 425 2.17 -5.05 2.89
CA LEU A 425 2.20 -5.96 4.03
C LEU A 425 2.18 -5.18 5.36
N GLY A 426 2.89 -4.07 5.45
CA GLY A 426 2.86 -3.20 6.62
C GLY A 426 1.43 -2.75 6.93
N VAL A 427 0.71 -2.19 5.96
CA VAL A 427 -0.68 -1.76 6.15
C VAL A 427 -1.57 -2.91 6.63
N VAL A 428 -1.47 -4.08 5.99
CA VAL A 428 -2.29 -5.26 6.35
C VAL A 428 -1.97 -5.76 7.76
N ILE A 429 -0.68 -5.92 8.08
CA ILE A 429 -0.23 -6.34 9.41
C ILE A 429 -0.68 -5.33 10.47
N GLY A 430 -0.61 -4.03 10.16
CA GLY A 430 -1.02 -2.97 11.06
C GLY A 430 -2.51 -2.98 11.38
N ILE A 431 -3.34 -3.05 10.36
CA ILE A 431 -4.79 -3.18 10.53
C ILE A 431 -5.13 -4.42 11.38
N ALA A 432 -4.50 -5.54 11.06
CA ALA A 432 -4.76 -6.78 11.75
C ALA A 432 -4.24 -6.78 13.21
N SER A 433 -3.03 -6.26 13.47
CA SER A 433 -2.42 -6.29 14.80
C SER A 433 -3.04 -5.21 15.71
N PHE A 434 -2.96 -3.94 15.31
CA PHE A 434 -3.46 -2.83 16.12
C PHE A 434 -4.98 -2.80 16.17
N GLY A 435 -5.65 -3.19 15.07
CA GLY A 435 -7.09 -3.39 15.05
C GLY A 435 -7.53 -4.47 16.03
N SER A 436 -6.85 -5.61 16.10
CA SER A 436 -7.13 -6.67 17.08
C SER A 436 -6.89 -6.22 18.52
N VAL A 437 -5.79 -5.49 18.79
CA VAL A 437 -5.52 -4.91 20.11
C VAL A 437 -6.65 -3.97 20.51
N PHE A 438 -7.01 -3.04 19.63
CA PHE A 438 -8.12 -2.11 19.87
C PHE A 438 -9.44 -2.86 20.15
N LEU A 439 -9.84 -3.76 19.26
CA LEU A 439 -11.12 -4.48 19.38
C LEU A 439 -11.17 -5.40 20.61
N SER A 440 -10.05 -5.97 21.04
CA SER A 440 -9.98 -6.81 22.24
C SER A 440 -10.15 -6.00 23.54
N LEU A 441 -9.71 -4.75 23.54
CA LEU A 441 -9.80 -3.82 24.68
C LEU A 441 -11.07 -2.98 24.64
N ALA A 442 -11.64 -2.76 23.45
CA ALA A 442 -12.86 -1.98 23.27
C ALA A 442 -14.06 -2.73 23.84
N GLY A 443 -14.45 -2.41 25.07
CA GLY A 443 -15.68 -2.90 25.69
C GLY A 443 -16.93 -2.28 25.05
N LYS A 444 -18.09 -2.54 25.67
CA LYS A 444 -19.41 -2.06 25.17
C LYS A 444 -19.69 -0.58 25.49
N THR A 445 -18.83 0.10 26.21
CA THR A 445 -19.01 1.51 26.60
C THR A 445 -18.09 2.43 25.84
N VAL A 446 -18.51 3.70 25.65
CA VAL A 446 -17.68 4.75 25.03
C VAL A 446 -16.35 4.88 25.78
N LEU A 447 -16.37 4.86 27.09
CA LEU A 447 -15.16 5.02 27.91
C LEU A 447 -14.17 3.87 27.72
N SER A 448 -14.64 2.60 27.70
CA SER A 448 -13.76 1.46 27.45
C SER A 448 -13.15 1.46 26.05
N ALA A 449 -13.94 1.82 25.03
CA ALA A 449 -13.44 1.93 23.67
C ALA A 449 -12.44 3.11 23.51
N SER A 450 -12.68 4.22 24.18
CA SER A 450 -11.76 5.38 24.17
C SER A 450 -10.46 5.08 24.91
N HIS A 451 -10.52 4.34 26.01
CA HIS A 451 -9.33 3.84 26.69
C HIS A 451 -8.52 2.88 25.79
N ALA A 452 -9.21 2.02 25.02
CA ALA A 452 -8.57 1.14 24.04
C ALA A 452 -7.81 1.91 22.94
N VAL A 453 -8.34 3.07 22.49
CA VAL A 453 -7.60 3.98 21.58
C VAL A 453 -6.32 4.45 22.22
N GLY A 454 -6.37 4.87 23.49
CA GLY A 454 -5.17 5.34 24.22
C GLY A 454 -4.08 4.29 24.29
N VAL A 455 -4.42 3.05 24.66
CA VAL A 455 -3.47 1.93 24.73
C VAL A 455 -2.90 1.60 23.37
N THR A 456 -3.76 1.54 22.34
CA THR A 456 -3.34 1.21 20.96
C THR A 456 -2.41 2.30 20.41
N ALA A 457 -2.72 3.58 20.63
CA ALA A 457 -1.91 4.70 20.19
C ALA A 457 -0.51 4.70 20.84
N ILE A 458 -0.40 4.29 22.11
CA ILE A 458 0.90 4.12 22.78
C ILE A 458 1.70 2.99 22.10
N ALA A 459 1.08 1.84 21.84
CA ALA A 459 1.73 0.72 21.16
C ALA A 459 2.21 1.09 19.75
N GLU A 460 1.39 1.82 19.00
CA GLU A 460 1.74 2.36 17.69
C GLU A 460 2.88 3.38 17.77
N GLY A 461 2.82 4.30 18.73
CA GLY A 461 3.88 5.28 19.00
C GLY A 461 5.23 4.63 19.31
N ILE A 462 5.25 3.59 20.16
CA ILE A 462 6.46 2.80 20.43
C ILE A 462 6.98 2.16 19.13
N THR A 463 6.12 1.59 18.31
CA THR A 463 6.51 0.96 17.04
C THR A 463 7.13 1.97 16.08
N VAL A 464 6.59 3.21 16.01
CA VAL A 464 7.17 4.29 15.20
C VAL A 464 8.53 4.74 15.77
N LEU A 465 8.71 4.78 17.08
CA LEU A 465 10.01 5.10 17.70
C LEU A 465 11.07 4.03 17.39
N VAL A 466 10.70 2.76 17.38
CA VAL A 466 11.58 1.67 16.92
C VAL A 466 11.96 1.89 15.43
N ALA A 467 10.99 2.24 14.60
CA ALA A 467 11.24 2.57 13.18
C ALA A 467 12.20 3.78 13.05
N ALA A 468 12.07 4.80 13.91
CA ALA A 468 12.99 5.95 13.94
C ALA A 468 14.44 5.52 14.27
N GLY A 469 14.60 4.57 15.19
CA GLY A 469 15.91 3.97 15.52
C GLY A 469 16.56 3.26 14.32
N PHE A 470 15.80 2.48 13.55
CA PHE A 470 16.29 1.85 12.32
C PHE A 470 16.61 2.91 11.24
N ALA A 471 15.77 3.92 11.08
CA ALA A 471 16.00 5.01 10.13
C ALA A 471 17.29 5.80 10.47
N ALA A 472 17.54 6.08 11.72
CA ALA A 472 18.76 6.76 12.18
C ALA A 472 20.03 5.94 11.91
N ARG A 473 19.95 4.60 12.01
CA ARG A 473 21.07 3.71 11.65
C ARG A 473 21.29 3.63 10.14
N ALA A 474 20.22 3.64 9.34
CA ALA A 474 20.30 3.63 7.88
C ALA A 474 20.84 4.95 7.29
N ALA A 475 20.80 6.04 8.06
CA ALA A 475 21.30 7.36 7.68
C ALA A 475 22.82 7.53 7.90
N ARG A 476 23.41 6.71 8.77
CA ARG A 476 24.86 6.61 9.00
C ARG A 476 25.52 5.74 7.93
#